data_e652ae165deaa9c899d603672ae0b982
#
_entry.id   e652ae165deaa9c899d603672ae0b982
#
_cell.length_a   1.000
_cell.length_b   1.000
_cell.length_c   1.000
_cell.angle_alpha   90.00
_cell.angle_beta   90.00
_cell.angle_gamma   90.00
#
_symmetry.space_group_name_H-M   'P 1'
#
loop_
_entity.id
_entity.type
_entity.pdbx_description
1 polymer ?
#
loop_
_entity_poly.entity_id
_entity_poly.type
_entity_poly.pdbx_seq_one_letter_code
_entity_poly.pdbx_strand_id
1 'polypeptide(L)'
;MVLGLTVDGADVLAHGQPRLASETVTGASMGEATPVYVVLGVPFRTGSLYPGNENDAQAYREAGLVGRLSAVGCKVIDAGDVAIPSYLPHHSVPPIRSWPGPRIVWEIVSEKVLETLGQPGQIPLLIGCDCSVVVGTVNALRGSFQEVHVIYIDGDFDDAAPASAQCQSAAACATWFLTHDSAFSFGSVLKPSQVSQVGWTRGAQTKQAGIHSFSLDDVRRVGPRQLALQVLAAVPASAAILLHLDIDVFRSGDLPAAYFPHVEGLSLEEGTELLGVFFRDARVRVIEVSEYATLRDCEQDSVHKIIEMFVQTLPKSAG
;
A
#
# COMPACT_ATOMS: atom_id res chain seq x y z
N MET A 1 30.72 -45.27 39.75
CA MET A 1 30.77 -44.09 40.63
C MET A 1 30.40 -42.89 39.80
N VAL A 2 29.11 -42.59 39.70
CA VAL A 2 28.56 -41.53 38.83
C VAL A 2 28.14 -40.40 39.78
N LEU A 3 28.80 -39.27 39.65
CA LEU A 3 28.43 -38.04 40.37
C LEU A 3 27.28 -37.34 39.64
N GLY A 4 26.13 -37.31 40.27
CA GLY A 4 25.01 -36.46 39.87
C GLY A 4 25.27 -35.01 40.27
N LEU A 5 25.13 -34.09 39.33
CA LEU A 5 25.00 -32.66 39.59
C LEU A 5 23.54 -32.26 39.36
N THR A 6 22.85 -31.99 40.44
CA THR A 6 21.57 -31.28 40.42
C THR A 6 21.87 -29.78 40.26
N VAL A 7 21.28 -29.15 39.26
CA VAL A 7 21.28 -27.70 39.12
C VAL A 7 19.90 -27.19 39.53
N ASP A 8 19.90 -26.47 40.64
CA ASP A 8 18.73 -25.77 41.18
C ASP A 8 18.32 -24.60 40.32
N GLY A 9 17.02 -24.31 40.41
CA GLY A 9 16.28 -23.39 39.58
C GLY A 9 16.85 -21.99 39.49
N ALA A 10 16.82 -21.45 38.26
CA ALA A 10 16.96 -20.05 37.99
C ALA A 10 15.59 -19.45 37.70
N ASP A 11 15.22 -18.46 38.49
CA ASP A 11 14.05 -17.61 38.35
C ASP A 11 14.00 -16.99 36.96
N VAL A 12 12.94 -17.29 36.21
CA VAL A 12 12.59 -16.59 34.97
C VAL A 12 11.93 -15.26 35.35
N LEU A 13 12.68 -14.20 35.30
CA LEU A 13 12.16 -12.85 35.42
C LEU A 13 11.17 -12.59 34.26
N ALA A 14 9.89 -12.53 34.60
CA ALA A 14 8.86 -12.05 33.70
C ALA A 14 9.08 -10.57 33.41
N HIS A 15 9.58 -10.26 32.22
CA HIS A 15 9.56 -8.89 31.72
C HIS A 15 8.11 -8.51 31.42
N GLY A 16 7.51 -7.73 32.31
CA GLY A 16 6.23 -7.08 32.10
C GLY A 16 6.32 -6.11 30.94
N GLN A 17 5.59 -6.38 29.86
CA GLN A 17 5.32 -5.38 28.83
C GLN A 17 4.54 -4.23 29.47
N PRO A 18 4.91 -2.96 29.21
CA PRO A 18 4.09 -1.84 29.62
C PRO A 18 2.76 -1.92 28.86
N ARG A 19 1.65 -2.09 29.56
CA ARG A 19 0.31 -1.87 29.03
C ARG A 19 0.21 -0.38 28.71
N LEU A 20 0.28 -0.04 27.43
CA LEU A 20 -0.19 1.24 26.92
C LEU A 20 -1.69 1.30 27.23
N ALA A 21 -2.11 2.28 28.02
CA ALA A 21 -3.50 2.56 28.29
C ALA A 21 -4.19 2.84 26.93
N SER A 22 -5.16 2.02 26.56
CA SER A 22 -6.03 2.26 25.43
C SER A 22 -6.96 3.42 25.77
N GLU A 23 -6.51 4.64 25.53
CA GLU A 23 -7.45 5.73 25.29
C GLU A 23 -8.09 5.44 23.93
N THR A 24 -9.30 4.93 23.97
CA THR A 24 -10.17 4.78 22.82
C THR A 24 -10.35 6.18 22.24
N VAL A 25 -9.72 6.48 21.13
CA VAL A 25 -10.01 7.66 20.33
C VAL A 25 -11.43 7.47 19.82
N THR A 26 -12.38 7.93 20.60
CA THR A 26 -13.79 8.06 20.18
C THR A 26 -13.79 8.93 18.94
N GLY A 27 -14.38 8.41 17.87
CA GLY A 27 -14.47 9.04 16.57
C GLY A 27 -14.93 10.50 16.67
N ALA A 28 -13.99 11.41 16.82
CA ALA A 28 -14.23 12.81 16.67
C ALA A 28 -14.60 13.03 15.21
N SER A 29 -15.80 13.51 14.95
CA SER A 29 -16.22 14.11 13.69
C SER A 29 -15.12 15.07 13.26
N MET A 30 -14.33 14.69 12.25
CA MET A 30 -13.34 15.56 11.64
C MET A 30 -14.09 16.65 10.88
N GLY A 31 -14.46 17.73 11.57
CA GLY A 31 -14.85 18.97 10.92
C GLY A 31 -13.67 19.48 10.09
N GLU A 32 -13.87 19.64 8.80
CA GLU A 32 -13.21 20.52 7.81
C GLU A 32 -11.69 20.81 7.93
N ALA A 33 -10.90 20.05 8.70
CA ALA A 33 -9.46 20.26 8.71
C ALA A 33 -8.85 19.73 7.41
N THR A 34 -8.22 20.62 6.65
CA THR A 34 -7.48 20.27 5.44
C THR A 34 -6.44 19.17 5.76
N PRO A 35 -6.41 18.06 5.00
CA PRO A 35 -5.45 16.99 5.23
C PRO A 35 -4.02 17.48 5.04
N VAL A 36 -3.10 16.92 5.82
CA VAL A 36 -1.66 17.08 5.66
C VAL A 36 -1.10 15.79 5.12
N TYR A 37 -0.65 15.80 3.87
CA TYR A 37 -0.03 14.63 3.25
C TYR A 37 1.40 14.47 3.72
N VAL A 38 1.74 13.31 4.26
CA VAL A 38 3.10 13.00 4.73
C VAL A 38 3.72 12.02 3.76
N VAL A 39 4.66 12.52 2.95
CA VAL A 39 5.38 11.70 1.97
C VAL A 39 6.37 10.80 2.69
N LEU A 40 6.21 9.50 2.52
CA LEU A 40 7.06 8.45 3.07
C LEU A 40 7.62 7.61 1.91
N GLY A 41 8.93 7.59 1.73
CA GLY A 41 9.56 6.73 0.72
C GLY A 41 9.83 5.33 1.27
N VAL A 42 9.58 4.30 0.44
CA VAL A 42 9.98 2.92 0.71
C VAL A 42 11.03 2.52 -0.34
N PRO A 43 12.33 2.57 0.00
CA PRO A 43 13.41 2.63 -0.99
C PRO A 43 13.78 1.29 -1.63
N PHE A 44 13.24 0.15 -1.18
CA PHE A 44 13.65 -1.16 -1.67
C PHE A 44 12.50 -2.05 -2.09
N ARG A 45 12.69 -2.79 -3.20
CA ARG A 45 11.78 -3.80 -3.74
C ARG A 45 12.17 -5.18 -3.26
N THR A 46 11.75 -5.58 -2.08
CA THR A 46 12.04 -6.93 -1.57
C THR A 46 11.02 -7.95 -1.97
N GLY A 47 9.78 -7.51 -2.20
CA GLY A 47 8.64 -8.36 -2.53
C GLY A 47 8.41 -8.56 -4.03
N SER A 48 9.06 -7.80 -4.90
CA SER A 48 8.92 -7.93 -6.36
C SER A 48 9.53 -9.22 -6.91
N LEU A 49 9.12 -9.60 -8.11
CA LEU A 49 9.66 -10.75 -8.82
C LEU A 49 11.17 -10.62 -9.09
N TYR A 50 11.62 -9.41 -9.40
CA TYR A 50 13.03 -9.05 -9.55
C TYR A 50 13.35 -7.96 -8.53
N PRO A 51 13.73 -8.35 -7.29
CA PRO A 51 14.09 -7.37 -6.27
C PRO A 51 15.23 -6.48 -6.72
N GLY A 52 15.16 -5.21 -6.35
CA GLY A 52 16.13 -4.18 -6.70
C GLY A 52 16.35 -3.20 -5.56
N ASN A 53 17.38 -2.37 -5.73
CA ASN A 53 17.78 -1.34 -4.76
C ASN A 53 17.43 0.06 -5.28
N GLU A 54 16.61 0.16 -6.30
CA GLU A 54 16.16 1.43 -6.84
C GLU A 54 15.30 2.16 -5.80
N ASN A 55 15.60 3.41 -5.59
CA ASN A 55 14.79 4.27 -4.73
C ASN A 55 13.80 5.05 -5.59
N ASP A 56 12.63 4.47 -5.85
CA ASP A 56 11.60 5.11 -6.66
C ASP A 56 11.06 6.37 -6.00
N ALA A 57 10.97 6.43 -4.68
CA ALA A 57 10.53 7.62 -3.96
C ALA A 57 11.47 8.82 -4.18
N GLN A 58 12.77 8.56 -4.32
CA GLN A 58 13.73 9.61 -4.66
C GLN A 58 13.44 10.23 -6.03
N ALA A 59 13.06 9.42 -7.03
CA ALA A 59 12.69 9.93 -8.35
C ALA A 59 11.49 10.89 -8.28
N TYR A 60 10.47 10.58 -7.48
CA TYR A 60 9.34 11.49 -7.25
C TYR A 60 9.76 12.81 -6.60
N ARG A 61 10.71 12.77 -5.65
CA ARG A 61 11.27 13.99 -5.02
C ARG A 61 12.03 14.84 -6.02
N GLU A 62 12.90 14.22 -6.83
CA GLU A 62 13.67 14.88 -7.87
C GLU A 62 12.79 15.49 -8.97
N ALA A 63 11.68 14.83 -9.31
CA ALA A 63 10.65 15.37 -10.20
C ALA A 63 9.76 16.44 -9.55
N GLY A 64 10.03 16.81 -8.27
CA GLY A 64 9.42 17.93 -7.59
C GLY A 64 8.04 17.68 -6.97
N LEU A 65 7.70 16.45 -6.60
CA LEU A 65 6.40 16.06 -6.01
C LEU A 65 5.96 17.05 -4.92
N VAL A 66 6.79 17.23 -3.88
CA VAL A 66 6.45 18.06 -2.71
C VAL A 66 6.21 19.52 -3.11
N GLY A 67 7.11 20.09 -3.92
CA GLY A 67 6.99 21.48 -4.38
C GLY A 67 5.75 21.70 -5.26
N ARG A 68 5.45 20.78 -6.16
CA ARG A 68 4.30 20.87 -7.07
C ARG A 68 2.97 20.75 -6.32
N LEU A 69 2.86 19.82 -5.36
CA LEU A 69 1.67 19.70 -4.52
C LEU A 69 1.48 20.94 -3.63
N SER A 70 2.57 21.45 -3.02
CA SER A 70 2.51 22.68 -2.21
C SER A 70 2.08 23.89 -3.04
N ALA A 71 2.58 24.01 -4.28
CA ALA A 71 2.25 25.13 -5.17
C ALA A 71 0.75 25.22 -5.52
N VAL A 72 0.03 24.09 -5.48
CA VAL A 72 -1.42 24.07 -5.74
C VAL A 72 -2.26 24.11 -4.45
N GLY A 73 -1.64 24.33 -3.29
CA GLY A 73 -2.33 24.50 -2.02
C GLY A 73 -2.53 23.21 -1.21
N CYS A 74 -1.91 22.09 -1.57
CA CYS A 74 -1.86 20.93 -0.69
C CYS A 74 -0.88 21.20 0.47
N LYS A 75 -1.26 20.79 1.70
CA LYS A 75 -0.32 20.75 2.82
C LYS A 75 0.48 19.46 2.74
N VAL A 76 1.80 19.56 2.56
CA VAL A 76 2.67 18.40 2.36
C VAL A 76 3.89 18.50 3.27
N ILE A 77 4.24 17.38 3.89
CA ILE A 77 5.47 17.18 4.65
C ILE A 77 6.23 16.04 4.01
N ASP A 78 7.51 16.22 3.70
CA ASP A 78 8.39 15.11 3.33
C ASP A 78 9.05 14.55 4.59
N ALA A 79 8.70 13.35 4.98
CA ALA A 79 9.24 12.67 6.14
C ALA A 79 10.46 11.78 5.80
N GLY A 80 10.93 11.84 4.56
CA GLY A 80 12.05 11.04 4.08
C GLY A 80 11.67 9.58 3.81
N ASP A 81 12.69 8.73 3.74
CA ASP A 81 12.51 7.30 3.53
C ASP A 81 12.40 6.55 4.86
N VAL A 82 11.68 5.44 4.85
CA VAL A 82 11.69 4.49 5.96
C VAL A 82 13.08 3.87 6.11
N ALA A 83 13.54 3.69 7.35
CA ALA A 83 14.88 3.18 7.65
C ALA A 83 14.96 1.66 7.46
N ILE A 84 15.14 1.22 6.22
CA ILE A 84 15.30 -0.20 5.90
C ILE A 84 16.76 -0.63 6.13
N PRO A 85 17.01 -1.82 6.73
CA PRO A 85 18.35 -2.35 6.87
C PRO A 85 19.09 -2.44 5.54
N SER A 86 20.38 -2.10 5.52
CA SER A 86 21.21 -2.13 4.31
C SER A 86 21.40 -3.52 3.73
N TYR A 87 21.14 -4.56 4.51
CA TYR A 87 21.17 -5.96 4.09
C TYR A 87 19.84 -6.64 4.39
N LEU A 88 19.19 -7.14 3.36
CA LEU A 88 17.98 -7.95 3.44
C LEU A 88 18.24 -9.31 2.76
N PRO A 89 17.54 -10.37 3.16
CA PRO A 89 17.61 -11.63 2.48
C PRO A 89 17.33 -11.49 0.99
N HIS A 90 18.19 -12.12 0.17
CA HIS A 90 18.06 -12.10 -1.29
C HIS A 90 18.28 -13.52 -1.83
N HIS A 91 17.21 -14.22 -2.16
CA HIS A 91 17.23 -15.60 -2.65
C HIS A 91 15.94 -15.97 -3.39
N SER A 92 15.98 -17.09 -4.11
CA SER A 92 14.84 -17.64 -4.85
C SER A 92 14.34 -18.96 -4.25
N VAL A 93 14.30 -19.04 -2.93
CA VAL A 93 13.79 -20.23 -2.23
C VAL A 93 12.26 -20.14 -2.09
N PRO A 94 11.52 -21.17 -2.54
CA PRO A 94 10.08 -21.21 -2.36
C PRO A 94 9.65 -21.17 -0.88
N PRO A 95 8.42 -20.74 -0.59
CA PRO A 95 7.40 -20.28 -1.55
C PRO A 95 7.51 -18.81 -1.91
N ILE A 96 8.16 -17.98 -1.09
CA ILE A 96 8.26 -16.53 -1.29
C ILE A 96 9.72 -16.13 -1.48
N ARG A 97 9.97 -15.42 -2.58
CA ARG A 97 11.29 -14.88 -2.89
C ARG A 97 11.79 -13.95 -1.79
N SER A 98 13.08 -14.06 -1.47
CA SER A 98 13.77 -13.18 -0.51
C SER A 98 13.16 -13.17 0.90
N TRP A 99 12.33 -14.17 1.26
CA TRP A 99 11.75 -14.26 2.60
C TRP A 99 12.87 -14.42 3.67
N PRO A 100 12.82 -13.70 4.83
CA PRO A 100 11.75 -12.82 5.28
C PRO A 100 11.92 -11.32 4.91
N GLY A 101 12.69 -10.97 3.89
CA GLY A 101 12.91 -9.58 3.49
C GLY A 101 11.62 -8.75 3.35
N PRO A 102 10.59 -9.21 2.61
CA PRO A 102 9.32 -8.51 2.53
C PRO A 102 8.69 -8.26 3.90
N ARG A 103 8.71 -9.25 4.79
CA ARG A 103 8.18 -9.15 6.14
C ARG A 103 8.88 -8.07 6.96
N ILE A 104 10.20 -7.96 6.87
CA ILE A 104 10.97 -6.92 7.56
C ILE A 104 10.55 -5.52 7.09
N VAL A 105 10.33 -5.35 5.77
CA VAL A 105 9.84 -4.09 5.21
C VAL A 105 8.42 -3.78 5.72
N TRP A 106 7.53 -4.77 5.75
CA TRP A 106 6.15 -4.58 6.25
C TRP A 106 6.12 -4.12 7.72
N GLU A 107 7.00 -4.67 8.55
CA GLU A 107 7.12 -4.28 9.98
C GLU A 107 7.53 -2.82 10.10
N ILE A 108 8.58 -2.41 9.39
CA ILE A 108 9.09 -1.04 9.39
C ILE A 108 8.05 -0.04 8.85
N VAL A 109 7.40 -0.38 7.73
CA VAL A 109 6.34 0.45 7.15
C VAL A 109 5.17 0.57 8.12
N SER A 110 4.76 -0.54 8.74
CA SER A 110 3.67 -0.53 9.72
C SER A 110 3.93 0.42 10.89
N GLU A 111 5.14 0.38 11.45
CA GLU A 111 5.53 1.28 12.55
C GLU A 111 5.49 2.75 12.11
N LYS A 112 6.04 3.07 10.94
CA LYS A 112 6.10 4.45 10.44
C LYS A 112 4.74 5.01 10.04
N VAL A 113 3.90 4.20 9.43
CA VAL A 113 2.51 4.58 9.12
C VAL A 113 1.71 4.80 10.39
N LEU A 114 1.85 3.91 11.39
CA LEU A 114 1.18 4.06 12.68
C LEU A 114 1.59 5.34 13.40
N GLU A 115 2.88 5.67 13.41
CA GLU A 115 3.40 6.94 13.94
C GLU A 115 2.75 8.16 13.28
N THR A 116 2.64 8.14 11.95
CA THR A 116 2.04 9.22 11.16
C THR A 116 0.54 9.34 11.43
N LEU A 117 -0.18 8.23 11.47
CA LEU A 117 -1.62 8.19 11.78
C LEU A 117 -1.95 8.68 13.19
N GLY A 118 -0.99 8.59 14.12
CA GLY A 118 -1.12 9.15 15.46
C GLY A 118 -1.14 10.69 15.52
N GLN A 119 -0.81 11.36 14.41
CA GLN A 119 -0.84 12.81 14.32
C GLN A 119 -2.16 13.29 13.70
N PRO A 120 -2.88 14.22 14.32
CA PRO A 120 -4.18 14.67 13.83
C PRO A 120 -4.12 15.24 12.41
N GLY A 121 -4.98 14.78 11.54
CA GLY A 121 -5.14 15.30 10.18
C GLY A 121 -4.04 14.87 9.20
N GLN A 122 -3.06 14.06 9.61
CA GLN A 122 -2.05 13.53 8.72
C GLN A 122 -2.56 12.31 7.95
N ILE A 123 -2.21 12.28 6.66
CA ILE A 123 -2.47 11.18 5.74
C ILE A 123 -1.12 10.73 5.16
N PRO A 124 -0.63 9.53 5.50
CA PRO A 124 0.54 8.97 4.86
C PRO A 124 0.33 8.85 3.34
N LEU A 125 1.29 9.35 2.57
CA LEU A 125 1.44 9.14 1.14
C LEU A 125 2.72 8.32 0.94
N LEU A 126 2.57 7.00 0.89
CA LEU A 126 3.69 6.08 0.67
C LEU A 126 4.03 6.04 -0.81
N ILE A 127 5.30 6.13 -1.11
CA ILE A 127 5.81 6.08 -2.47
C ILE A 127 6.93 5.05 -2.56
N GLY A 128 6.78 4.21 -3.55
CA GLY A 128 7.77 3.21 -3.87
C GLY A 128 7.48 1.85 -3.29
N CYS A 129 8.45 0.96 -3.54
CA CYS A 129 8.38 -0.45 -3.25
C CYS A 129 7.43 -1.22 -4.19
N ASP A 130 7.08 -2.39 -3.77
CA ASP A 130 6.20 -3.33 -4.47
C ASP A 130 4.84 -3.43 -3.78
N CYS A 131 3.86 -4.01 -4.43
CA CYS A 131 2.49 -4.10 -3.94
C CYS A 131 2.35 -4.80 -2.59
N SER A 132 3.31 -5.64 -2.18
CA SER A 132 3.23 -6.32 -0.88
C SER A 132 3.33 -5.38 0.33
N VAL A 133 3.76 -4.14 0.15
CA VAL A 133 3.81 -3.13 1.23
C VAL A 133 2.45 -2.89 1.87
N VAL A 134 1.38 -3.11 1.12
CA VAL A 134 -0.02 -3.03 1.58
C VAL A 134 -0.27 -3.84 2.85
N VAL A 135 0.45 -4.94 3.04
CA VAL A 135 0.34 -5.81 4.23
C VAL A 135 0.77 -5.06 5.50
N GLY A 136 1.89 -4.33 5.43
CA GLY A 136 2.38 -3.50 6.53
C GLY A 136 1.42 -2.35 6.85
N THR A 137 0.94 -1.68 5.83
CA THR A 137 0.02 -0.55 5.96
C THR A 137 -1.34 -0.96 6.52
N VAL A 138 -1.89 -2.09 6.08
CA VAL A 138 -3.14 -2.62 6.65
C VAL A 138 -2.96 -2.96 8.13
N ASN A 139 -1.81 -3.52 8.53
CA ASN A 139 -1.53 -3.78 9.94
C ASN A 139 -1.52 -2.48 10.77
N ALA A 140 -0.91 -1.41 10.28
CA ALA A 140 -0.93 -0.09 10.94
C ALA A 140 -2.35 0.47 11.07
N LEU A 141 -3.14 0.42 9.99
CA LEU A 141 -4.53 0.87 10.00
C LEU A 141 -5.37 0.10 11.02
N ARG A 142 -5.21 -1.22 11.10
CA ARG A 142 -5.91 -2.04 12.09
C ARG A 142 -5.50 -1.75 13.54
N GLY A 143 -4.31 -1.24 13.74
CA GLY A 143 -3.86 -0.72 15.04
C GLY A 143 -4.56 0.60 15.45
N SER A 144 -5.06 1.36 14.46
CA SER A 144 -5.66 2.68 14.67
C SER A 144 -7.18 2.70 14.50
N PHE A 145 -7.75 1.78 13.70
CA PHE A 145 -9.17 1.78 13.33
C PHE A 145 -9.80 0.40 13.51
N GLN A 146 -11.06 0.37 13.96
CA GLN A 146 -11.78 -0.89 14.16
C GLN A 146 -12.15 -1.58 12.85
N GLU A 147 -12.44 -0.79 11.81
CA GLU A 147 -12.83 -1.27 10.50
C GLU A 147 -11.92 -0.67 9.43
N VAL A 148 -11.35 -1.52 8.60
CA VAL A 148 -10.43 -1.15 7.53
C VAL A 148 -10.94 -1.73 6.22
N HIS A 149 -10.90 -0.95 5.16
CA HIS A 149 -11.21 -1.37 3.81
C HIS A 149 -10.05 -0.99 2.88
N VAL A 150 -9.69 -1.90 1.97
CA VAL A 150 -8.66 -1.63 0.95
C VAL A 150 -9.34 -1.44 -0.40
N ILE A 151 -9.08 -0.30 -1.03
CA ILE A 151 -9.36 -0.10 -2.45
C ILE A 151 -8.03 -0.31 -3.17
N TYR A 152 -7.94 -1.41 -3.91
CA TYR A 152 -6.75 -1.90 -4.59
C TYR A 152 -6.91 -1.66 -6.08
N ILE A 153 -6.17 -0.67 -6.61
CA ILE A 153 -6.24 -0.23 -8.02
C ILE A 153 -5.01 -0.77 -8.71
N ASP A 154 -5.19 -1.73 -9.62
CA ASP A 154 -4.10 -2.55 -10.13
C ASP A 154 -4.50 -3.21 -11.47
N GLY A 155 -3.54 -3.39 -12.36
CA GLY A 155 -3.71 -4.11 -13.62
C GLY A 155 -3.75 -5.63 -13.45
N ASP A 156 -3.19 -6.15 -12.37
CA ASP A 156 -3.21 -7.57 -11.97
C ASP A 156 -4.12 -7.80 -10.74
N PHE A 157 -4.32 -9.04 -10.36
CA PHE A 157 -5.21 -9.38 -9.23
C PHE A 157 -4.44 -9.64 -7.93
N ASP A 158 -3.17 -9.90 -7.99
CA ASP A 158 -2.23 -10.14 -6.87
C ASP A 158 -2.73 -11.08 -5.77
N ASP A 159 -3.52 -12.10 -6.14
CA ASP A 159 -4.10 -13.06 -5.21
C ASP A 159 -3.46 -14.46 -5.29
N ALA A 160 -2.24 -14.55 -5.80
CA ALA A 160 -1.53 -15.79 -5.90
C ALA A 160 -1.25 -16.40 -4.51
N ALA A 161 -1.69 -17.64 -4.29
CA ALA A 161 -1.39 -18.35 -3.05
C ALA A 161 0.07 -18.80 -3.02
N PRO A 162 0.83 -18.58 -1.93
CA PRO A 162 2.18 -19.12 -1.80
C PRO A 162 2.19 -20.64 -1.94
N ALA A 163 2.98 -21.18 -2.86
CA ALA A 163 3.05 -22.59 -3.15
C ALA A 163 4.49 -23.13 -2.99
N SER A 164 4.64 -24.25 -2.31
CA SER A 164 5.97 -24.83 -2.02
C SER A 164 6.78 -25.24 -3.26
N ALA A 165 6.11 -25.41 -4.40
CA ALA A 165 6.74 -25.81 -5.66
C ALA A 165 7.23 -24.60 -6.51
N GLN A 166 6.85 -23.38 -6.15
CA GLN A 166 7.16 -22.18 -6.93
C GLN A 166 7.68 -21.07 -6.00
N CYS A 167 8.72 -20.38 -6.44
CA CYS A 167 9.20 -19.19 -5.76
C CYS A 167 8.48 -17.98 -6.33
N GLN A 168 7.47 -17.46 -5.59
CA GLN A 168 6.65 -16.33 -6.01
C GLN A 168 7.19 -15.02 -5.44
N SER A 169 6.84 -13.88 -6.08
CA SER A 169 7.00 -12.57 -5.48
C SER A 169 5.96 -12.36 -4.37
N ALA A 170 6.31 -11.61 -3.35
CA ALA A 170 5.32 -11.22 -2.33
C ALA A 170 4.28 -10.26 -2.92
N ALA A 171 4.66 -9.43 -3.91
CA ALA A 171 3.75 -8.56 -4.64
C ALA A 171 2.59 -9.33 -5.26
N ALA A 172 2.87 -10.37 -6.06
CA ALA A 172 1.83 -11.20 -6.68
C ALA A 172 0.92 -11.94 -5.68
N CYS A 173 1.28 -11.94 -4.40
CA CYS A 173 0.50 -12.53 -3.31
C CYS A 173 -0.16 -11.47 -2.41
N ALA A 174 -0.09 -10.18 -2.75
CA ALA A 174 -0.43 -9.09 -1.85
C ALA A 174 -1.86 -9.20 -1.31
N THR A 175 -2.86 -9.32 -2.16
CA THR A 175 -4.27 -9.46 -1.74
C THR A 175 -4.57 -10.81 -1.09
N TRP A 176 -3.83 -11.86 -1.42
CA TRP A 176 -3.90 -13.13 -0.73
C TRP A 176 -3.44 -13.00 0.73
N PHE A 177 -2.31 -12.34 1.00
CA PHE A 177 -1.83 -12.09 2.36
C PHE A 177 -2.81 -11.26 3.20
N LEU A 178 -3.51 -10.33 2.57
CA LEU A 178 -4.51 -9.52 3.27
C LEU A 178 -5.70 -10.33 3.79
N THR A 179 -6.04 -11.43 3.12
CA THR A 179 -7.31 -12.14 3.31
C THR A 179 -7.18 -13.57 3.83
N HIS A 180 -5.96 -14.11 3.89
CA HIS A 180 -5.71 -15.49 4.35
C HIS A 180 -4.80 -15.52 5.58
N ASP A 181 -5.27 -16.16 6.64
CA ASP A 181 -4.43 -16.49 7.78
C ASP A 181 -3.46 -17.63 7.42
N SER A 182 -2.18 -17.40 7.64
CA SER A 182 -1.11 -18.30 7.20
C SER A 182 0.18 -18.08 8.00
N ALA A 183 1.20 -18.87 7.72
CA ALA A 183 2.55 -18.67 8.26
C ALA A 183 3.20 -17.33 7.82
N PHE A 184 2.65 -16.68 6.80
CA PHE A 184 3.11 -15.38 6.29
C PHE A 184 2.30 -14.20 6.82
N SER A 185 1.22 -14.43 7.56
CA SER A 185 0.33 -13.38 8.06
C SER A 185 1.07 -12.38 8.95
N PHE A 186 0.72 -11.11 8.80
CA PHE A 186 1.20 -10.02 9.63
C PHE A 186 0.01 -9.29 10.26
N GLY A 187 -0.21 -9.58 11.53
CA GLY A 187 -1.42 -9.12 12.22
C GLY A 187 -2.67 -9.90 11.82
N SER A 188 -3.82 -9.29 11.99
CA SER A 188 -5.11 -9.91 11.67
C SER A 188 -5.45 -9.71 10.19
N VAL A 189 -5.93 -10.74 9.52
CA VAL A 189 -6.39 -10.68 8.12
C VAL A 189 -7.73 -9.95 7.98
N LEU A 190 -7.98 -9.44 6.79
CA LEU A 190 -9.24 -8.83 6.39
C LEU A 190 -10.22 -9.91 5.92
N LYS A 191 -11.51 -9.63 6.02
CA LYS A 191 -12.51 -10.41 5.27
C LYS A 191 -12.38 -10.05 3.79
N PRO A 192 -12.60 -10.98 2.85
CA PRO A 192 -12.60 -10.67 1.41
C PRO A 192 -13.49 -9.48 1.03
N SER A 193 -14.63 -9.31 1.70
CA SER A 193 -15.54 -8.17 1.49
C SER A 193 -14.99 -6.81 1.94
N GLN A 194 -13.84 -6.78 2.60
CA GLN A 194 -13.13 -5.55 2.97
C GLN A 194 -12.07 -5.16 1.92
N VAL A 195 -12.04 -5.85 0.77
CA VAL A 195 -11.16 -5.54 -0.35
C VAL A 195 -12.00 -5.27 -1.59
N SER A 196 -11.75 -4.13 -2.23
CA SER A 196 -12.31 -3.76 -3.53
C SER A 196 -11.17 -3.65 -4.53
N GLN A 197 -11.19 -4.48 -5.56
CA GLN A 197 -10.18 -4.50 -6.61
C GLN A 197 -10.70 -3.83 -7.88
N VAL A 198 -9.94 -2.90 -8.45
CA VAL A 198 -10.39 -2.02 -9.52
C VAL A 198 -9.35 -1.92 -10.63
N GLY A 199 -9.79 -2.08 -11.87
CA GLY A 199 -8.97 -1.80 -13.05
C GLY A 199 -8.26 -3.02 -13.65
N TRP A 200 -8.30 -4.17 -13.00
CA TRP A 200 -7.58 -5.36 -13.40
C TRP A 200 -7.94 -5.86 -14.82
N THR A 201 -6.94 -6.32 -15.52
CA THR A 201 -7.06 -6.92 -16.87
C THR A 201 -6.66 -8.39 -16.87
N ARG A 202 -5.85 -8.81 -15.90
CA ARG A 202 -5.30 -10.17 -15.75
C ARG A 202 -5.61 -10.76 -14.39
N GLY A 203 -5.54 -12.07 -14.25
CA GLY A 203 -5.72 -12.78 -12.98
C GLY A 203 -7.13 -13.22 -12.65
N ALA A 204 -8.12 -12.98 -13.53
CA ALA A 204 -9.52 -13.35 -13.28
C ALA A 204 -9.74 -14.84 -12.94
N GLN A 205 -8.79 -15.71 -13.28
CA GLN A 205 -8.87 -17.15 -13.04
C GLN A 205 -8.64 -17.53 -11.57
N THR A 206 -7.95 -16.65 -10.82
CA THR A 206 -7.61 -16.84 -9.40
C THR A 206 -8.51 -16.04 -8.47
N LYS A 207 -9.47 -15.29 -9.02
CA LYS A 207 -10.37 -14.39 -8.30
C LYS A 207 -10.95 -15.02 -7.03
N GLN A 208 -10.56 -14.48 -5.90
CA GLN A 208 -11.06 -14.91 -4.61
C GLN A 208 -12.54 -14.57 -4.43
N ALA A 209 -13.33 -15.57 -4.00
CA ALA A 209 -14.73 -15.36 -3.69
C ALA A 209 -14.91 -14.35 -2.54
N GLY A 210 -15.77 -13.36 -2.77
CA GLY A 210 -16.10 -12.34 -1.76
C GLY A 210 -15.33 -11.04 -1.86
N ILE A 211 -14.25 -10.95 -2.66
CA ILE A 211 -13.64 -9.66 -3.01
C ILE A 211 -14.59 -8.91 -3.96
N HIS A 212 -14.79 -7.63 -3.70
CA HIS A 212 -15.51 -6.73 -4.61
C HIS A 212 -14.59 -6.40 -5.80
N SER A 213 -14.92 -6.88 -6.98
CA SER A 213 -14.01 -6.88 -8.11
C SER A 213 -14.62 -6.18 -9.32
N PHE A 214 -13.91 -5.20 -9.86
CA PHE A 214 -14.29 -4.37 -10.99
C PHE A 214 -13.16 -4.37 -12.02
N SER A 215 -13.37 -5.03 -13.16
CA SER A 215 -12.40 -5.09 -14.24
C SER A 215 -12.25 -3.75 -14.96
N LEU A 216 -11.23 -3.64 -15.83
CA LEU A 216 -11.10 -2.50 -16.76
C LEU A 216 -12.36 -2.31 -17.61
N ASP A 217 -12.96 -3.42 -18.07
CA ASP A 217 -14.21 -3.35 -18.86
C ASP A 217 -15.39 -2.82 -18.02
N ASP A 218 -15.44 -3.13 -16.72
CA ASP A 218 -16.43 -2.55 -15.81
C ASP A 218 -16.22 -1.05 -15.63
N VAL A 219 -14.96 -0.61 -15.49
CA VAL A 219 -14.62 0.82 -15.42
C VAL A 219 -15.13 1.56 -16.65
N ARG A 220 -14.85 1.03 -17.85
CA ARG A 220 -15.27 1.64 -19.11
C ARG A 220 -16.78 1.60 -19.35
N ARG A 221 -17.42 0.50 -18.98
CA ARG A 221 -18.87 0.33 -19.14
C ARG A 221 -19.67 1.28 -18.24
N VAL A 222 -19.22 1.48 -17.01
CA VAL A 222 -19.92 2.32 -16.00
C VAL A 222 -19.48 3.78 -16.09
N GLY A 223 -18.24 4.01 -16.49
CA GLY A 223 -17.52 5.27 -16.42
C GLY A 223 -16.72 5.41 -15.12
N PRO A 224 -15.46 5.91 -15.19
CA PRO A 224 -14.53 5.90 -14.05
C PRO A 224 -15.09 6.58 -12.81
N ARG A 225 -15.64 7.77 -12.96
CA ARG A 225 -16.25 8.54 -11.87
C ARG A 225 -17.41 7.80 -11.19
N GLN A 226 -18.31 7.25 -11.98
CA GLN A 226 -19.49 6.57 -11.46
C GLN A 226 -19.12 5.25 -10.78
N LEU A 227 -18.15 4.52 -11.34
CA LEU A 227 -17.63 3.32 -10.71
C LEU A 227 -16.99 3.62 -9.36
N ALA A 228 -16.17 4.66 -9.26
CA ALA A 228 -15.57 5.07 -8.00
C ALA A 228 -16.63 5.37 -6.92
N LEU A 229 -17.71 6.05 -7.28
CA LEU A 229 -18.85 6.28 -6.38
C LEU A 229 -19.54 4.97 -5.95
N GLN A 230 -19.69 4.00 -6.85
CA GLN A 230 -20.25 2.67 -6.52
C GLN A 230 -19.35 1.91 -5.55
N VAL A 231 -18.04 1.92 -5.78
CA VAL A 231 -17.05 1.30 -4.89
C VAL A 231 -17.15 1.92 -3.49
N LEU A 232 -17.12 3.25 -3.39
CA LEU A 232 -17.22 3.96 -2.12
C LEU A 232 -18.56 3.73 -1.39
N ALA A 233 -19.65 3.56 -2.12
CA ALA A 233 -20.96 3.27 -1.55
C ALA A 233 -21.04 1.88 -0.91
N ALA A 234 -20.21 0.93 -1.37
CA ALA A 234 -20.12 -0.41 -0.78
C ALA A 234 -19.23 -0.46 0.47
N VAL A 235 -18.41 0.57 0.71
CA VAL A 235 -17.54 0.66 1.90
C VAL A 235 -18.33 1.21 3.08
N PRO A 236 -18.32 0.54 4.26
CA PRO A 236 -19.00 1.05 5.45
C PRO A 236 -18.57 2.46 5.82
N ALA A 237 -19.51 3.28 6.34
CA ALA A 237 -19.25 4.67 6.69
C ALA A 237 -18.20 4.83 7.80
N SER A 238 -18.06 3.82 8.67
CA SER A 238 -17.08 3.76 9.78
C SER A 238 -15.69 3.29 9.35
N ALA A 239 -15.53 2.76 8.15
CA ALA A 239 -14.28 2.15 7.72
C ALA A 239 -13.21 3.21 7.41
N ALA A 240 -11.98 2.96 7.85
CA ALA A 240 -10.80 3.63 7.33
C ALA A 240 -10.39 3.00 6.00
N ILE A 241 -10.15 3.81 4.98
CA ILE A 241 -9.77 3.32 3.65
C ILE A 241 -8.27 3.47 3.44
N LEU A 242 -7.64 2.37 3.04
CA LEU A 242 -6.36 2.36 2.33
C LEU A 242 -6.65 2.43 0.84
N LEU A 243 -6.09 3.42 0.17
CA LEU A 243 -6.08 3.48 -1.29
C LEU A 243 -4.70 3.06 -1.80
N HIS A 244 -4.62 1.88 -2.38
CA HIS A 244 -3.42 1.35 -3.01
C HIS A 244 -3.53 1.54 -4.52
N LEU A 245 -2.49 2.14 -5.10
CA LEU A 245 -2.36 2.39 -6.53
C LEU A 245 -1.09 1.71 -7.05
N ASP A 246 -1.26 0.61 -7.76
CA ASP A 246 -0.23 0.10 -8.65
C ASP A 246 -0.27 0.90 -9.95
N ILE A 247 0.87 1.43 -10.39
CA ILE A 247 0.88 2.23 -11.62
C ILE A 247 0.78 1.38 -12.89
N ASP A 248 0.88 0.06 -12.79
CA ASP A 248 0.69 -0.84 -13.93
C ASP A 248 -0.79 -1.00 -14.34
N VAL A 249 -1.72 -0.49 -13.50
CA VAL A 249 -3.13 -0.34 -13.90
C VAL A 249 -3.29 0.55 -15.14
N PHE A 250 -2.31 1.44 -15.40
CA PHE A 250 -2.30 2.28 -16.58
C PHE A 250 -1.71 1.55 -17.79
N ARG A 251 -2.29 1.80 -18.96
CA ARG A 251 -1.74 1.25 -20.22
C ARG A 251 -0.33 1.77 -20.44
N SER A 252 0.56 0.91 -20.92
CA SER A 252 1.96 1.24 -21.18
C SER A 252 2.19 2.33 -22.22
N GLY A 253 1.19 2.61 -23.09
CA GLY A 253 1.23 3.75 -24.00
C GLY A 253 1.19 5.10 -23.29
N ASP A 254 0.62 5.18 -22.10
CA ASP A 254 0.54 6.39 -21.28
C ASP A 254 1.63 6.43 -20.20
N LEU A 255 1.83 5.32 -19.47
CA LEU A 255 2.84 5.15 -18.43
C LEU A 255 3.73 3.91 -18.68
N PRO A 256 4.77 4.03 -19.52
CA PRO A 256 5.64 2.90 -19.85
C PRO A 256 6.55 2.45 -18.69
N ALA A 257 6.73 3.28 -17.69
CA ALA A 257 7.65 3.04 -16.58
C ALA A 257 7.04 2.27 -15.41
N ALA A 258 5.95 1.53 -15.62
CA ALA A 258 5.51 0.52 -14.66
C ALA A 258 6.50 -0.66 -14.62
N TYR A 259 6.62 -1.31 -13.47
CA TYR A 259 7.52 -2.45 -13.31
C TYR A 259 7.08 -3.65 -14.16
N PHE A 260 5.78 -3.91 -14.25
CA PHE A 260 5.15 -4.87 -15.16
C PHE A 260 4.13 -4.17 -16.08
N PRO A 261 4.59 -3.43 -17.12
CA PRO A 261 3.70 -2.63 -17.93
C PRO A 261 2.71 -3.49 -18.73
N HIS A 262 1.46 -3.09 -18.75
CA HIS A 262 0.39 -3.71 -19.51
C HIS A 262 0.09 -2.92 -20.79
N VAL A 263 -0.22 -3.61 -21.88
CA VAL A 263 -0.67 -2.95 -23.12
C VAL A 263 -2.07 -2.36 -22.92
N GLU A 264 -2.94 -3.14 -22.29
CA GLU A 264 -4.29 -2.73 -21.89
C GLU A 264 -4.27 -2.21 -20.46
N GLY A 265 -4.99 -1.15 -20.18
CA GLY A 265 -5.08 -0.53 -18.86
C GLY A 265 -5.87 0.77 -18.93
N LEU A 266 -6.00 1.45 -17.80
CA LEU A 266 -6.62 2.77 -17.75
C LEU A 266 -5.80 3.78 -18.57
N SER A 267 -6.48 4.70 -19.25
CA SER A 267 -5.82 5.91 -19.70
C SER A 267 -5.53 6.83 -18.50
N LEU A 268 -4.62 7.79 -18.68
CA LEU A 268 -4.38 8.81 -17.64
C LEU A 268 -5.64 9.61 -17.30
N GLU A 269 -6.51 9.85 -18.27
CA GLU A 269 -7.78 10.55 -18.07
C GLU A 269 -8.73 9.69 -17.21
N GLU A 270 -8.94 8.41 -17.58
CA GLU A 270 -9.75 7.46 -16.80
C GLU A 270 -9.26 7.35 -15.37
N GLY A 271 -7.94 7.24 -15.17
CA GLY A 271 -7.33 7.18 -13.82
C GLY A 271 -7.48 8.48 -13.04
N THR A 272 -7.31 9.63 -13.67
CA THR A 272 -7.51 10.94 -13.05
C THR A 272 -8.95 11.13 -12.57
N GLU A 273 -9.93 10.75 -13.38
CA GLU A 273 -11.35 10.81 -12.98
C GLU A 273 -11.64 9.88 -11.79
N LEU A 274 -11.14 8.64 -11.83
CA LEU A 274 -11.32 7.64 -10.78
C LEU A 274 -10.71 8.11 -9.46
N LEU A 275 -9.44 8.48 -9.46
CA LEU A 275 -8.67 8.92 -8.29
C LEU A 275 -9.23 10.23 -7.74
N GLY A 276 -9.70 11.14 -8.61
CA GLY A 276 -10.32 12.40 -8.18
C GLY A 276 -11.58 12.21 -7.32
N VAL A 277 -12.27 11.07 -7.45
CA VAL A 277 -13.37 10.70 -6.56
C VAL A 277 -12.85 10.07 -5.27
N PHE A 278 -11.94 9.11 -5.37
CA PHE A 278 -11.42 8.39 -4.21
C PHE A 278 -10.68 9.31 -3.24
N PHE A 279 -9.81 10.17 -3.71
CA PHE A 279 -9.02 11.07 -2.84
C PHE A 279 -9.87 12.10 -2.08
N ARG A 280 -11.09 12.38 -2.53
CA ARG A 280 -12.01 13.28 -1.82
C ARG A 280 -12.84 12.60 -0.74
N ASP A 281 -12.78 11.28 -0.63
CA ASP A 281 -13.52 10.57 0.41
C ASP A 281 -12.82 10.74 1.76
N ALA A 282 -13.53 11.28 2.74
CA ALA A 282 -12.98 11.57 4.06
C ALA A 282 -12.55 10.32 4.85
N ARG A 283 -12.93 9.12 4.41
CA ARG A 283 -12.50 7.84 5.00
C ARG A 283 -11.11 7.40 4.54
N VAL A 284 -10.55 8.00 3.48
CA VAL A 284 -9.18 7.70 3.04
C VAL A 284 -8.20 8.17 4.11
N ARG A 285 -7.43 7.23 4.63
CA ARG A 285 -6.47 7.44 5.72
C ARG A 285 -5.04 7.21 5.30
N VAL A 286 -4.80 6.43 4.25
CA VAL A 286 -3.48 6.18 3.66
C VAL A 286 -3.62 6.09 2.15
N ILE A 287 -2.64 6.61 1.45
CA ILE A 287 -2.47 6.48 0.00
C ILE A 287 -1.12 5.81 -0.23
N GLU A 288 -1.10 4.77 -1.07
CA GLU A 288 0.12 4.09 -1.52
C GLU A 288 0.23 4.16 -3.04
N VAL A 289 1.47 4.31 -3.51
CA VAL A 289 1.82 4.25 -4.94
C VAL A 289 2.99 3.28 -5.10
N SER A 290 2.78 2.22 -5.85
CA SER A 290 3.74 1.13 -6.02
C SER A 290 4.09 0.88 -7.49
N GLU A 291 5.09 0.05 -7.70
CA GLU A 291 5.49 -0.55 -8.99
C GLU A 291 5.91 0.47 -10.07
N TYR A 292 6.23 1.71 -9.69
CA TYR A 292 6.96 2.61 -10.58
C TYR A 292 8.42 2.12 -10.71
N ALA A 293 8.95 2.05 -11.91
CA ALA A 293 10.30 1.59 -12.21
C ALA A 293 11.19 2.73 -12.72
N THR A 294 11.92 3.37 -11.81
CA THR A 294 12.83 4.49 -12.12
C THR A 294 13.79 4.18 -13.27
N LEU A 295 14.32 2.96 -13.34
CA LEU A 295 15.25 2.56 -14.41
C LEU A 295 14.61 2.49 -15.80
N ARG A 296 13.29 2.53 -15.90
CA ARG A 296 12.55 2.57 -17.18
C ARG A 296 12.11 3.97 -17.56
N ASP A 297 12.34 4.96 -16.70
CA ASP A 297 11.88 6.34 -16.88
C ASP A 297 13.06 7.32 -16.99
N CYS A 298 14.00 7.03 -17.90
CA CYS A 298 15.22 7.85 -18.08
C CYS A 298 14.93 9.33 -18.38
N GLU A 299 13.81 9.61 -19.04
CA GLU A 299 13.37 10.98 -19.36
C GLU A 299 12.45 11.58 -18.29
N GLN A 300 12.15 10.82 -17.22
CA GLN A 300 11.23 11.21 -16.13
C GLN A 300 9.80 11.56 -16.60
N ASP A 301 9.38 11.10 -17.79
CA ASP A 301 8.08 11.42 -18.37
C ASP A 301 6.93 10.79 -17.56
N SER A 302 7.07 9.53 -17.18
CA SER A 302 6.05 8.83 -16.42
C SER A 302 5.88 9.40 -15.00
N VAL A 303 6.96 9.69 -14.28
CA VAL A 303 6.87 10.27 -12.94
C VAL A 303 6.24 11.66 -12.96
N HIS A 304 6.54 12.48 -13.98
CA HIS A 304 5.90 13.78 -14.13
C HIS A 304 4.40 13.67 -14.40
N LYS A 305 3.95 12.70 -15.17
CA LYS A 305 2.53 12.43 -15.43
C LYS A 305 1.81 11.97 -14.17
N ILE A 306 2.44 11.09 -13.38
CA ILE A 306 1.86 10.63 -12.09
C ILE A 306 1.73 11.81 -11.12
N ILE A 307 2.76 12.64 -10.99
CA ILE A 307 2.71 13.84 -10.13
C ILE A 307 1.62 14.80 -10.62
N GLU A 308 1.48 15.00 -11.93
CA GLU A 308 0.41 15.85 -12.47
C GLU A 308 -0.98 15.33 -12.11
N MET A 309 -1.19 14.03 -12.19
CA MET A 309 -2.43 13.39 -11.77
C MET A 309 -2.74 13.67 -10.28
N PHE A 310 -1.73 13.61 -9.40
CA PHE A 310 -1.91 13.98 -7.98
C PHE A 310 -2.20 15.46 -7.78
N VAL A 311 -1.50 16.33 -8.50
CA VAL A 311 -1.75 17.80 -8.51
C VAL A 311 -3.19 18.13 -8.88
N GLN A 312 -3.78 17.37 -9.81
CA GLN A 312 -5.16 17.57 -10.26
C GLN A 312 -6.20 17.00 -9.29
N THR A 313 -5.87 15.93 -8.57
CA THR A 313 -6.86 15.10 -7.87
C THR A 313 -6.85 15.22 -6.37
N LEU A 314 -5.68 15.43 -5.73
CA LEU A 314 -5.60 15.54 -4.27
C LEU A 314 -6.34 16.77 -3.75
N PRO A 315 -7.09 16.64 -2.64
CA PRO A 315 -7.74 17.76 -1.95
C PRO A 315 -6.76 18.86 -1.57
N LYS A 316 -7.13 20.09 -1.87
CA LYS A 316 -6.36 21.31 -1.60
C LYS A 316 -6.90 22.01 -0.37
N SER A 317 -6.08 22.83 0.30
CA SER A 317 -6.55 23.71 1.35
C SER A 317 -7.61 24.67 0.79
N ALA A 318 -8.71 24.85 1.50
CA ALA A 318 -9.58 25.98 1.20
C ALA A 318 -8.76 27.26 1.39
N GLY A 319 -8.63 28.05 0.34
CA GLY A 319 -7.94 29.33 0.36
C GLY A 319 -8.60 30.36 1.25
#